data_c0aaa790751f4fe5685bb287abc7d3dc
#
_entry.id   c0aaa790751f4fe5685bb287abc7d3dc
#
_cell.length_a   1.000
_cell.length_b   1.000
_cell.length_c   1.000
_cell.angle_alpha   90.00
_cell.angle_beta   90.00
_cell.angle_gamma   90.00
#
_symmetry.space_group_name_H-M   'P 1'
#
loop_
_entity.id
_entity.type
_entity.pdbx_description
1 polymer ?
#
loop_
_entity_poly.entity_id
_entity_poly.type
_entity_poly.pdbx_seq_one_letter_code
_entity_poly.pdbx_strand_id
1 'polypeptide(L)'
;RLMRPYNNDSEKYLKDKLSFLKNFSRFVSRGWMYVPEASFEEFCDFVHKYHVIALKPQYSSWGIGFIRLTEEDFDAKEDKEAFYQKMIKGRYLAEEFVKSHESLAVFHPSSLNTLRVITFRNGDRFEVFGCGLRVGNNGLHVDNAHGGGIFCEMDPKTGIITTDGID
;
A
#
# COMPACT_ATOMS: atom_id res chain seq x y z
N ARG A 1 -13.19 -16.60 13.65
CA ARG A 1 -12.87 -18.03 13.97
C ARG A 1 -13.14 -18.99 12.81
N LEU A 2 -14.15 -18.77 11.99
CA LEU A 2 -14.54 -19.65 10.86
C LEU A 2 -13.53 -19.66 9.69
N MET A 3 -12.82 -18.57 9.47
CA MET A 3 -11.88 -18.43 8.33
C MET A 3 -10.46 -18.97 8.60
N ARG A 4 -10.14 -19.26 9.86
CA ARG A 4 -8.82 -19.72 10.28
C ARG A 4 -8.35 -21.03 9.61
N PRO A 5 -9.23 -22.04 9.40
CA PRO A 5 -8.85 -23.27 8.71
C PRO A 5 -8.50 -23.09 7.22
N TYR A 6 -8.97 -21.99 6.61
CA TYR A 6 -8.78 -21.74 5.17
C TYR A 6 -7.54 -20.91 4.84
N ASN A 7 -6.97 -20.20 5.82
CA ASN A 7 -5.82 -19.33 5.61
C ASN A 7 -4.47 -19.99 5.95
N ASN A 8 -4.48 -21.15 6.58
CA ASN A 8 -3.29 -21.90 6.98
C ASN A 8 -2.18 -20.99 7.57
N ASP A 9 -0.92 -21.40 7.46
CA ASP A 9 0.25 -20.63 7.88
C ASP A 9 0.63 -19.47 6.95
N SER A 10 -0.13 -19.28 5.86
CA SER A 10 0.14 -18.23 4.86
C SER A 10 -0.08 -16.80 5.39
N GLU A 11 -0.83 -16.65 6.47
CA GLU A 11 -1.10 -15.35 7.11
C GLU A 11 0.19 -14.61 7.51
N LYS A 12 1.24 -15.35 7.88
CA LYS A 12 2.56 -14.78 8.22
C LYS A 12 3.19 -13.99 7.07
N TYR A 13 2.95 -14.39 5.82
CA TYR A 13 3.47 -13.69 4.64
C TYR A 13 2.70 -12.41 4.30
N LEU A 14 1.48 -12.27 4.79
CA LEU A 14 0.61 -11.13 4.49
C LEU A 14 0.63 -10.06 5.59
N LYS A 15 0.96 -10.43 6.82
CA LYS A 15 1.03 -9.50 7.97
C LYS A 15 2.31 -8.67 7.99
N ASP A 16 3.38 -9.18 7.43
CA ASP A 16 4.68 -8.54 7.36
C ASP A 16 4.92 -8.02 5.93
N LYS A 17 4.95 -6.70 5.75
CA LYS A 17 5.13 -6.07 4.44
C LYS A 17 6.47 -6.45 3.78
N LEU A 18 7.55 -6.60 4.56
CA LEU A 18 8.85 -7.02 4.03
C LEU A 18 8.78 -8.46 3.52
N SER A 19 8.18 -9.35 4.32
CA SER A 19 7.97 -10.74 3.91
C SER A 19 7.10 -10.82 2.66
N PHE A 20 6.04 -10.01 2.58
CA PHE A 20 5.21 -9.91 1.38
C PHE A 20 6.03 -9.50 0.15
N LEU A 21 6.77 -8.39 0.24
CA LEU A 21 7.56 -7.89 -0.88
C LEU A 21 8.63 -8.89 -1.34
N LYS A 22 9.33 -9.56 -0.40
CA LYS A 22 10.35 -10.59 -0.72
C LYS A 22 9.72 -11.82 -1.40
N ASN A 23 8.56 -12.30 -0.93
CA ASN A 23 7.94 -13.52 -1.46
C ASN A 23 7.10 -13.31 -2.73
N PHE A 24 6.54 -12.11 -2.90
CA PHE A 24 5.65 -11.77 -4.02
C PHE A 24 6.26 -10.71 -4.96
N SER A 25 7.58 -10.54 -4.96
CA SER A 25 8.31 -9.54 -5.76
C SER A 25 7.93 -9.56 -7.24
N ARG A 26 7.68 -10.74 -7.82
CA ARG A 26 7.26 -10.90 -9.23
C ARG A 26 5.93 -10.20 -9.57
N PHE A 27 5.13 -9.86 -8.57
CA PHE A 27 3.85 -9.15 -8.73
C PHE A 27 3.94 -7.68 -8.34
N VAL A 28 5.13 -7.21 -7.95
CA VAL A 28 5.37 -5.83 -7.50
C VAL A 28 6.28 -5.16 -8.51
N SER A 29 5.72 -4.27 -9.33
CA SER A 29 6.46 -3.56 -10.38
C SER A 29 7.13 -2.28 -9.91
N ARG A 30 6.68 -1.70 -8.77
CA ARG A 30 7.27 -0.49 -8.21
C ARG A 30 8.59 -0.78 -7.50
N GLY A 31 9.47 0.22 -7.48
CA GLY A 31 10.69 0.16 -6.69
C GLY A 31 10.40 0.13 -5.18
N TRP A 32 11.21 -0.61 -4.43
CA TRP A 32 11.12 -0.64 -2.97
C TRP A 32 12.47 -0.95 -2.33
N MET A 33 12.64 -0.52 -1.08
CA MET A 33 13.77 -0.90 -0.22
C MET A 33 13.31 -1.07 1.21
N TYR A 34 14.03 -1.88 1.98
CA TYR A 34 13.86 -1.97 3.42
C TYR A 34 14.92 -1.09 4.08
N VAL A 35 14.51 0.03 4.63
CA VAL A 35 15.42 1.08 5.14
C VAL A 35 16.44 0.56 6.15
N PRO A 36 16.12 -0.36 7.09
CA PRO A 36 17.10 -0.91 8.02
C PRO A 36 18.22 -1.77 7.39
N GLU A 37 18.04 -2.23 6.15
CA GLU A 37 19.05 -3.01 5.41
C GLU A 37 19.84 -2.15 4.40
N ALA A 38 19.49 -0.86 4.25
CA ALA A 38 20.12 0.07 3.32
C ALA A 38 21.06 1.04 4.05
N SER A 39 22.08 1.55 3.36
CA SER A 39 22.90 2.67 3.86
C SER A 39 22.16 4.01 3.74
N PHE A 40 22.68 5.05 4.42
CA PHE A 40 22.13 6.41 4.28
C PHE A 40 22.24 6.91 2.83
N GLU A 41 23.35 6.64 2.16
CA GLU A 41 23.56 7.00 0.76
C GLU A 41 22.52 6.33 -0.17
N GLU A 42 22.33 5.02 -0.01
CA GLU A 42 21.31 4.28 -0.78
C GLU A 42 19.89 4.81 -0.54
N PHE A 43 19.58 5.24 0.69
CA PHE A 43 18.30 5.85 1.01
C PHE A 43 18.14 7.22 0.33
N CYS A 44 19.17 8.07 0.33
CA CYS A 44 19.19 9.34 -0.39
C CYS A 44 18.99 9.14 -1.90
N ASP A 45 19.74 8.22 -2.49
CA ASP A 45 19.63 7.87 -3.90
C ASP A 45 18.23 7.38 -4.27
N PHE A 46 17.60 6.62 -3.38
CA PHE A 46 16.24 6.14 -3.59
C PHE A 46 15.22 7.29 -3.58
N VAL A 47 15.35 8.26 -2.66
CA VAL A 47 14.49 9.45 -2.62
C VAL A 47 14.66 10.27 -3.90
N HIS A 48 15.89 10.56 -4.30
CA HIS A 48 16.18 11.34 -5.50
C HIS A 48 15.75 10.63 -6.80
N LYS A 49 15.90 9.32 -6.85
CA LYS A 49 15.49 8.52 -8.02
C LYS A 49 13.99 8.59 -8.29
N TYR A 50 13.18 8.53 -7.25
CA TYR A 50 11.72 8.44 -7.39
C TYR A 50 11.00 9.77 -7.14
N HIS A 51 11.69 10.80 -6.64
CA HIS A 51 11.19 12.15 -6.33
C HIS A 51 10.04 12.19 -5.31
N VAL A 52 9.19 11.17 -5.27
CA VAL A 52 8.15 10.99 -4.26
C VAL A 52 8.13 9.52 -3.84
N ILE A 53 8.24 9.27 -2.55
CA ILE A 53 8.22 7.92 -1.98
C ILE A 53 7.14 7.77 -0.92
N ALA A 54 6.71 6.53 -0.71
CA ALA A 54 5.81 6.11 0.35
C ALA A 54 6.60 5.37 1.42
N LEU A 55 6.67 5.92 2.61
CA LEU A 55 7.29 5.29 3.77
C LEU A 55 6.22 4.59 4.61
N LYS A 56 6.40 3.30 4.90
CA LYS A 56 5.43 2.46 5.59
C LYS A 56 6.11 1.63 6.67
N PRO A 57 5.67 1.67 7.94
CA PRO A 57 6.19 0.75 8.94
C PRO A 57 5.92 -0.71 8.57
N GLN A 58 6.87 -1.59 8.81
CA GLN A 58 6.81 -3.02 8.45
C GLN A 58 5.54 -3.71 8.97
N TYR A 59 5.17 -3.47 10.21
CA TYR A 59 4.07 -4.14 10.92
C TYR A 59 2.84 -3.25 11.15
N SER A 60 2.61 -2.24 10.32
CA SER A 60 1.43 -1.38 10.45
C SER A 60 0.30 -1.81 9.51
N SER A 61 -0.91 -1.42 9.87
CA SER A 61 -2.13 -1.60 9.07
C SER A 61 -2.90 -0.28 9.01
N TRP A 62 -3.89 -0.19 8.13
CA TRP A 62 -4.84 0.94 8.04
C TRP A 62 -4.22 2.31 7.78
N GLY A 63 -3.03 2.36 7.17
CA GLY A 63 -2.33 3.62 6.91
C GLY A 63 -1.62 4.23 8.12
N ILE A 64 -1.63 3.56 9.28
CA ILE A 64 -0.95 4.06 10.49
C ILE A 64 0.55 4.17 10.22
N GLY A 65 1.10 5.37 10.47
CA GLY A 65 2.52 5.64 10.26
C GLY A 65 2.94 5.80 8.79
N PHE A 66 1.98 5.85 7.86
CA PHE A 66 2.27 6.18 6.48
C PHE A 66 2.80 7.61 6.34
N ILE A 67 3.89 7.77 5.59
CA ILE A 67 4.46 9.08 5.26
C ILE A 67 4.63 9.14 3.74
N ARG A 68 4.03 10.15 3.12
CA ARG A 68 4.40 10.56 1.76
C ARG A 68 5.55 11.54 1.89
N LEU A 69 6.69 11.22 1.33
CA LEU A 69 7.89 12.05 1.35
C LEU A 69 8.22 12.49 -0.08
N THR A 70 8.28 13.80 -0.31
CA THR A 70 8.82 14.35 -1.55
C THR A 70 10.32 14.58 -1.42
N GLU A 71 11.03 14.62 -2.54
CA GLU A 71 12.43 15.02 -2.60
C GLU A 71 12.65 16.41 -1.95
N GLU A 72 11.78 17.38 -2.28
CA GLU A 72 11.82 18.72 -1.72
C GLU A 72 11.67 18.72 -0.19
N ASP A 73 10.70 17.96 0.35
CA ASP A 73 10.50 17.82 1.80
C ASP A 73 11.70 17.11 2.48
N PHE A 74 12.34 16.20 1.76
CA PHE A 74 13.55 15.53 2.25
C PHE A 74 14.73 16.46 2.23
N ASP A 75 14.93 17.21 1.15
CA ASP A 75 16.06 18.15 1.01
C ASP A 75 15.96 19.35 1.93
N ALA A 76 14.75 19.77 2.27
CA ALA A 76 14.52 20.83 3.26
C ALA A 76 14.77 20.43 4.73
N LYS A 77 15.04 19.13 5.00
CA LYS A 77 15.30 18.71 6.39
C LYS A 77 16.66 19.22 6.87
N GLU A 78 16.66 19.80 8.06
CA GLU A 78 17.88 20.26 8.74
C GLU A 78 18.85 19.09 9.06
N ASP A 79 18.29 17.94 9.44
CA ASP A 79 19.05 16.74 9.78
C ASP A 79 18.44 15.52 9.07
N LYS A 80 18.94 15.24 7.87
CA LYS A 80 18.54 14.11 7.04
C LYS A 80 18.93 12.77 7.64
N GLU A 81 20.09 12.74 8.33
CA GLU A 81 20.57 11.51 8.94
C GLU A 81 19.74 11.12 10.17
N ALA A 82 19.37 12.07 11.02
CA ALA A 82 18.44 11.81 12.13
C ALA A 82 17.07 11.32 11.62
N PHE A 83 16.59 11.87 10.51
CA PHE A 83 15.36 11.37 9.86
C PHE A 83 15.52 9.92 9.41
N TYR A 84 16.61 9.59 8.72
CA TYR A 84 16.91 8.23 8.29
C TYR A 84 17.03 7.26 9.48
N GLN A 85 17.73 7.65 10.55
CA GLN A 85 17.83 6.84 11.78
C GLN A 85 16.45 6.58 12.42
N LYS A 86 15.54 7.55 12.35
CA LYS A 86 14.15 7.37 12.78
C LYS A 86 13.42 6.33 11.91
N MET A 87 13.68 6.30 10.60
CA MET A 87 13.10 5.30 9.69
C MET A 87 13.65 3.90 9.95
N ILE A 88 14.95 3.77 10.24
CA ILE A 88 15.56 2.51 10.67
C ILE A 88 14.89 2.01 11.95
N LYS A 89 14.83 2.85 12.99
CA LYS A 89 14.26 2.49 14.29
C LYS A 89 12.78 2.08 14.17
N GLY A 90 12.04 2.76 13.31
CA GLY A 90 10.63 2.45 13.01
C GLY A 90 10.43 1.28 12.04
N ARG A 91 11.52 0.66 11.55
CA ARG A 91 11.51 -0.45 10.60
C ARG A 91 10.69 -0.14 9.35
N TYR A 92 10.98 0.98 8.71
CA TYR A 92 10.24 1.42 7.54
C TYR A 92 10.68 0.71 6.26
N LEU A 93 9.70 0.50 5.38
CA LEU A 93 9.91 0.25 3.96
C LEU A 93 9.70 1.57 3.22
N ALA A 94 10.59 1.86 2.28
CA ALA A 94 10.42 2.91 1.29
C ALA A 94 9.96 2.26 -0.01
N GLU A 95 8.91 2.79 -0.59
CA GLU A 95 8.36 2.33 -1.88
C GLU A 95 8.21 3.53 -2.81
N GLU A 96 8.43 3.34 -4.10
CA GLU A 96 8.03 4.31 -5.11
C GLU A 96 6.56 4.71 -4.92
N PHE A 97 6.27 6.00 -4.95
CA PHE A 97 4.91 6.49 -4.79
C PHE A 97 4.12 6.30 -6.08
N VAL A 98 3.24 5.32 -6.09
CA VAL A 98 2.40 4.99 -7.24
C VAL A 98 1.20 5.94 -7.27
N LYS A 99 0.98 6.57 -8.41
CA LYS A 99 -0.21 7.38 -8.69
C LYS A 99 -1.35 6.49 -9.16
N SER A 100 -2.58 6.91 -8.87
CA SER A 100 -3.77 6.27 -9.42
C SER A 100 -3.76 6.34 -10.95
N HIS A 101 -4.21 5.28 -11.62
CA HIS A 101 -4.47 5.33 -13.05
C HIS A 101 -5.50 6.42 -13.35
N GLU A 102 -5.34 7.14 -14.45
CA GLU A 102 -6.18 8.30 -14.80
C GLU A 102 -7.68 7.99 -14.76
N SER A 103 -8.11 6.81 -15.22
CA SER A 103 -9.51 6.39 -15.17
C SER A 103 -10.06 6.17 -13.75
N LEU A 104 -9.19 5.95 -12.76
CA LEU A 104 -9.56 5.84 -11.35
C LEU A 104 -9.33 7.16 -10.60
N ALA A 105 -8.38 7.98 -11.06
CA ALA A 105 -8.08 9.27 -10.47
C ALA A 105 -9.24 10.25 -10.55
N VAL A 106 -10.19 10.04 -11.48
CA VAL A 106 -11.43 10.84 -11.60
C VAL A 106 -12.29 10.79 -10.34
N PHE A 107 -12.23 9.70 -9.56
CA PHE A 107 -12.97 9.59 -8.31
C PHE A 107 -12.29 10.35 -7.17
N HIS A 108 -10.97 10.23 -7.04
CA HIS A 108 -10.17 10.96 -6.06
C HIS A 108 -8.70 11.02 -6.51
N PRO A 109 -8.21 12.18 -6.97
CA PRO A 109 -6.90 12.30 -7.60
C PRO A 109 -5.73 12.21 -6.62
N SER A 110 -5.95 12.52 -5.34
CA SER A 110 -4.88 12.56 -4.32
C SER A 110 -4.51 11.20 -3.74
N SER A 111 -5.37 10.17 -3.90
CA SER A 111 -5.12 8.83 -3.39
C SER A 111 -4.84 7.82 -4.50
N LEU A 112 -4.15 6.75 -4.14
CA LEU A 112 -4.10 5.55 -4.96
C LEU A 112 -5.42 4.79 -4.77
N ASN A 113 -6.37 4.99 -5.69
CA ASN A 113 -7.62 4.25 -5.68
C ASN A 113 -7.38 2.82 -6.16
N THR A 114 -7.92 1.84 -5.45
CA THR A 114 -7.58 0.43 -5.68
C THR A 114 -8.80 -0.46 -5.87
N LEU A 115 -8.61 -1.53 -6.63
CA LEU A 115 -9.57 -2.62 -6.71
C LEU A 115 -9.22 -3.68 -5.64
N ARG A 116 -10.19 -4.01 -4.79
CA ARG A 116 -10.10 -5.10 -3.84
C ARG A 116 -10.78 -6.32 -4.42
N VAL A 117 -10.00 -7.35 -4.74
CA VAL A 117 -10.52 -8.63 -5.21
C VAL A 117 -10.32 -9.66 -4.11
N ILE A 118 -11.41 -10.29 -3.68
CA ILE A 118 -11.40 -11.35 -2.68
C ILE A 118 -11.54 -12.68 -3.41
N THR A 119 -10.55 -13.54 -3.26
CA THR A 119 -10.54 -14.85 -3.86
C THR A 119 -10.70 -15.93 -2.80
N PHE A 120 -11.34 -17.01 -3.16
CA PHE A 120 -11.53 -18.20 -2.34
C PHE A 120 -10.95 -19.42 -3.06
N ARG A 121 -10.19 -20.25 -2.33
CA ARG A 121 -9.73 -21.52 -2.86
C ARG A 121 -10.75 -22.61 -2.56
N ASN A 122 -11.29 -23.20 -3.63
CA ASN A 122 -12.23 -24.31 -3.56
C ASN A 122 -11.56 -25.55 -4.21
N GLY A 123 -10.98 -26.41 -3.38
CA GLY A 123 -10.15 -27.51 -3.86
C GLY A 123 -8.93 -26.98 -4.64
N ASP A 124 -8.86 -27.33 -5.93
CA ASP A 124 -7.78 -26.91 -6.84
C ASP A 124 -8.12 -25.67 -7.68
N ARG A 125 -9.28 -25.06 -7.46
CA ARG A 125 -9.73 -23.88 -8.19
C ARG A 125 -9.70 -22.64 -7.29
N PHE A 126 -9.46 -21.50 -7.91
CA PHE A 126 -9.61 -20.19 -7.29
C PHE A 126 -10.82 -19.49 -7.89
N GLU A 127 -11.70 -19.03 -7.03
CA GLU A 127 -12.92 -18.33 -7.42
C GLU A 127 -12.88 -16.92 -6.84
N VAL A 128 -13.38 -15.95 -7.60
CA VAL A 128 -13.58 -14.58 -7.11
C VAL A 128 -14.87 -14.57 -6.29
N PHE A 129 -14.74 -14.33 -5.00
CA PHE A 129 -15.86 -14.25 -4.07
C PHE A 129 -16.52 -12.87 -4.06
N GLY A 130 -15.71 -11.83 -4.20
CA GLY A 130 -16.19 -10.46 -4.20
C GLY A 130 -15.15 -9.51 -4.78
N CYS A 131 -15.62 -8.38 -5.25
CA CYS A 131 -14.80 -7.32 -5.79
C CYS A 131 -15.36 -5.97 -5.36
N GLY A 132 -14.49 -5.00 -5.14
CA GLY A 132 -14.91 -3.64 -4.82
C GLY A 132 -13.85 -2.60 -5.15
N LEU A 133 -14.33 -1.41 -5.47
CA LEU A 133 -13.53 -0.22 -5.66
C LEU A 133 -13.33 0.47 -4.31
N ARG A 134 -12.10 0.84 -4.01
CA ARG A 134 -11.74 1.65 -2.86
C ARG A 134 -11.24 2.99 -3.37
N VAL A 135 -11.81 4.05 -2.84
CA VAL A 135 -11.55 5.44 -3.24
C VAL A 135 -11.15 6.24 -2.01
N GLY A 136 -10.16 7.08 -2.13
CA GLY A 136 -9.84 8.04 -1.07
C GLY A 136 -10.94 9.09 -0.90
N ASN A 137 -10.86 9.82 0.19
CA ASN A 137 -11.80 10.89 0.53
C ASN A 137 -11.06 12.04 1.25
N ASN A 138 -11.65 13.22 1.27
CA ASN A 138 -11.19 14.38 2.05
C ASN A 138 -9.71 14.76 1.84
N GLY A 139 -9.17 14.62 0.62
CA GLY A 139 -7.78 14.97 0.29
C GLY A 139 -6.73 14.04 0.87
N LEU A 140 -7.12 12.90 1.43
CA LEU A 140 -6.20 11.88 1.96
C LEU A 140 -5.44 11.18 0.82
N HIS A 141 -4.23 10.71 1.13
CA HIS A 141 -3.41 9.95 0.17
C HIS A 141 -3.65 8.43 0.21
N VAL A 142 -4.57 7.98 1.07
CA VAL A 142 -4.91 6.57 1.27
C VAL A 142 -6.38 6.32 0.98
N ASP A 143 -6.70 5.12 0.51
CA ASP A 143 -8.06 4.68 0.15
C ASP A 143 -8.71 3.77 1.21
N ASN A 144 -8.13 3.71 2.40
CA ASN A 144 -8.61 2.84 3.48
C ASN A 144 -9.91 3.39 4.11
N ALA A 145 -10.93 2.56 4.26
CA ALA A 145 -12.19 2.91 4.93
C ALA A 145 -11.95 3.44 6.36
N HIS A 146 -11.07 2.81 7.15
CA HIS A 146 -10.68 3.31 8.48
C HIS A 146 -10.00 4.68 8.48
N GLY A 147 -9.52 5.15 7.33
CA GLY A 147 -8.99 6.49 7.12
C GLY A 147 -10.01 7.45 6.51
N GLY A 148 -11.30 7.04 6.43
CA GLY A 148 -12.36 7.82 5.79
C GLY A 148 -12.45 7.61 4.28
N GLY A 149 -11.83 6.56 3.73
CA GLY A 149 -11.99 6.17 2.33
C GLY A 149 -13.35 5.52 2.08
N ILE A 150 -13.79 5.57 0.84
CA ILE A 150 -15.08 5.05 0.39
C ILE A 150 -14.90 3.67 -0.26
N PHE A 151 -15.81 2.76 0.01
CA PHE A 151 -15.88 1.44 -0.62
C PHE A 151 -17.18 1.28 -1.40
N CYS A 152 -17.07 0.80 -2.66
CA CYS A 152 -18.21 0.45 -3.49
C CYS A 152 -18.07 -1.02 -3.92
N GLU A 153 -19.14 -1.80 -3.81
CA GLU A 153 -19.14 -3.16 -4.37
C GLU A 153 -19.18 -3.12 -5.90
N MET A 154 -18.58 -4.13 -6.50
CA MET A 154 -18.53 -4.30 -7.96
C MET A 154 -18.91 -5.74 -8.32
N ASP A 155 -19.62 -5.89 -9.41
CA ASP A 155 -19.81 -7.19 -10.01
C ASP A 155 -18.47 -7.71 -10.57
N PRO A 156 -17.96 -8.86 -10.09
CA PRO A 156 -16.63 -9.35 -10.47
C PRO A 156 -16.54 -9.82 -11.93
N LYS A 157 -17.67 -10.00 -12.62
CA LYS A 157 -17.69 -10.43 -14.03
C LYS A 157 -17.70 -9.26 -14.98
N THR A 158 -18.42 -8.20 -14.63
CA THR A 158 -18.63 -7.05 -15.53
C THR A 158 -17.78 -5.83 -15.13
N GLY A 159 -17.32 -5.76 -13.88
CA GLY A 159 -16.62 -4.59 -13.33
C GLY A 159 -17.55 -3.41 -13.03
N ILE A 160 -18.87 -3.60 -13.12
CA ILE A 160 -19.85 -2.53 -12.86
C ILE A 160 -20.01 -2.34 -11.35
N ILE A 161 -19.99 -1.08 -10.89
CA ILE A 161 -20.29 -0.72 -9.50
C ILE A 161 -21.78 -1.00 -9.25
N THR A 162 -22.09 -1.73 -8.18
CA THR A 162 -23.42 -2.22 -7.86
C THR A 162 -24.04 -1.59 -6.61
N THR A 163 -23.25 -0.86 -5.82
CA THR A 163 -23.73 -0.17 -4.62
C THR A 163 -23.31 1.29 -4.60
N ASP A 164 -24.00 2.08 -3.79
CA ASP A 164 -23.51 3.39 -3.36
C ASP A 164 -22.21 3.24 -2.56
N GLY A 165 -21.46 4.32 -2.44
CA GLY A 165 -20.24 4.36 -1.62
C GLY A 165 -20.57 4.29 -0.12
N ILE A 166 -19.81 3.47 0.61
CA ILE A 166 -19.88 3.33 2.07
C ILE A 166 -18.55 3.80 2.65
N ASP A 167 -18.57 4.68 3.64
CA ASP A 167 -17.45 5.18 4.44
C ASP A 167 -17.39 4.52 5.84
#